data_288bfa74fe3a7ea65bb8882872e49ba5
#
_entry.id   288bfa74fe3a7ea65bb8882872e49ba5
#
_cell.length_a   1.000
_cell.length_b   1.000
_cell.length_c   1.000
_cell.angle_alpha   90.00
_cell.angle_beta   90.00
_cell.angle_gamma   90.00
#
_symmetry.space_group_name_H-M   'P 1'
#
loop_
_entity.id
_entity.type
_entity.pdbx_description
1 polymer ?
#
loop_
_entity_poly.entity_id
_entity_poly.type
_entity_poly.pdbx_seq_one_letter_code
_entity_poly.pdbx_strand_id
1 'polypeptide(L)'
;MNNVIVFPKAKKGAPANSIDEILENVEMARREQIEMLIDDTLSFVFSRCYAEGFDLTEDRCVKTTALVVESLRAALYNTCNIKHSLHDVAGQLFVNEAEAQAQTERIMESDDPDIA
;
A
#
# COMPACT_ATOMS: atom_id res chain seq x y z
N MET A 1 0.96 37.22 15.40
CA MET A 1 1.18 37.00 15.16
C MET A 1 1.55 36.42 14.88
N ASN A 2 1.72 36.22 15.19
CA ASN A 2 2.28 35.74 14.95
C ASN A 2 2.60 34.89 14.64
N ASN A 3 2.52 34.40 14.72
CA ASN A 3 2.83 33.65 14.43
C ASN A 3 3.31 33.06 13.78
N VAL A 4 3.21 33.21 13.55
CA VAL A 4 3.75 32.84 12.94
C VAL A 4 4.61 32.47 12.89
N ILE A 5 4.63 32.63 13.15
CA ILE A 5 5.47 32.47 13.13
C ILE A 5 6.14 31.79 13.41
N VAL A 6 5.99 31.40 13.72
CA VAL A 6 6.58 30.79 14.00
C VAL A 6 7.11 29.95 13.51
N PHE A 7 7.12 29.75 13.25
CA PHE A 7 7.67 29.11 12.72
C PHE A 7 8.68 29.04 12.70
N PRO A 8 8.82 29.46 12.61
CA PRO A 8 9.91 29.38 12.52
C PRO A 8 10.78 29.25 13.36
N LYS A 9 10.77 29.34 13.99
CA LYS A 9 11.60 29.31 14.75
C LYS A 9 12.08 28.35 15.08
N ALA A 10 11.77 27.85 14.91
CA ALA A 10 12.22 26.99 15.31
C ALA A 10 13.06 26.57 14.75
N LYS A 11 13.04 26.71 14.40
CA LYS A 11 13.70 26.37 14.01
C LYS A 11 14.72 26.49 13.82
N LYS A 12 14.80 26.78 14.21
CA LYS A 12 15.87 26.96 14.09
C LYS A 12 16.71 26.00 13.88
N GLY A 13 16.61 25.61 14.11
CA GLY A 13 17.38 24.81 13.97
C GLY A 13 17.98 23.99 13.31
N ALA A 14 18.23 23.80 12.98
CA ALA A 14 18.72 22.76 12.41
C ALA A 14 18.30 22.59 11.03
N PRO A 15 18.78 23.36 10.18
CA PRO A 15 18.48 23.20 8.77
C PRO A 15 18.84 21.82 8.24
N ALA A 16 19.92 21.23 8.74
CA ALA A 16 20.32 19.92 8.30
C ALA A 16 19.34 18.85 8.75
N ASN A 17 18.82 19.00 9.97
CA ASN A 17 17.78 18.10 10.47
C ASN A 17 16.50 18.26 9.71
N SER A 18 16.26 19.43 9.20
CA SER A 18 15.02 19.71 8.48
C SER A 18 14.84 18.83 7.26
N ILE A 19 15.92 18.51 6.56
CA ILE A 19 15.82 17.67 5.37
C ILE A 19 15.40 16.26 5.75
N ASP A 20 16.03 15.71 6.78
CA ASP A 20 15.68 14.38 7.24
C ASP A 20 14.26 14.32 7.76
N GLU A 21 13.86 15.36 8.49
CA GLU A 21 12.48 15.44 9.00
C GLU A 21 11.48 15.54 7.87
N ILE A 22 11.80 16.29 6.83
CA ILE A 22 10.91 16.43 5.69
C ILE A 22 10.74 15.08 5.01
N LEU A 23 11.83 14.34 4.81
CA LEU A 23 11.77 13.03 4.18
C LEU A 23 10.95 12.06 5.02
N GLU A 24 11.15 12.07 6.35
CA GLU A 24 10.35 11.22 7.23
C GLU A 24 8.89 11.59 7.17
N ASN A 25 8.58 12.89 7.14
CA ASN A 25 7.20 13.33 7.08
C ASN A 25 6.54 12.95 5.77
N VAL A 26 7.28 13.00 4.67
CA VAL A 26 6.76 12.57 3.38
C VAL A 26 6.45 11.09 3.41
N GLU A 27 7.35 10.28 3.97
CA GLU A 27 7.11 8.85 4.07
C GLU A 27 5.90 8.55 4.93
N MET A 28 5.78 9.23 6.09
CA MET A 28 4.64 9.03 6.95
C MET A 28 3.33 9.40 6.26
N ALA A 29 3.34 10.51 5.54
CA ALA A 29 2.17 10.93 4.80
C ALA A 29 1.79 9.91 3.73
N ARG A 30 2.79 9.33 3.06
CA ARG A 30 2.54 8.29 2.08
C ARG A 30 1.96 7.04 2.71
N ARG A 31 2.48 6.65 3.88
CA ARG A 31 1.96 5.48 4.59
C ARG A 31 0.50 5.69 4.98
N GLU A 32 0.17 6.88 5.49
CA GLU A 32 -1.21 7.17 5.85
C GLU A 32 -2.13 7.15 4.64
N GLN A 33 -1.65 7.72 3.54
CA GLN A 33 -2.41 7.74 2.30
C GLN A 33 -2.68 6.32 1.80
N ILE A 34 -1.66 5.48 1.90
CA ILE A 34 -1.78 4.08 1.49
C ILE A 34 -2.77 3.34 2.38
N GLU A 35 -2.74 3.58 3.71
CA GLU A 35 -3.69 2.91 4.60
C GLU A 35 -5.13 3.31 4.28
N MET A 36 -5.37 4.58 3.98
CA MET A 36 -6.70 5.02 3.60
C MET A 36 -7.14 4.35 2.30
N LEU A 37 -6.22 4.25 1.36
CA LEU A 37 -6.51 3.62 0.08
C LEU A 37 -6.83 2.14 0.25
N ILE A 38 -6.08 1.48 1.12
CA ILE A 38 -6.31 0.07 1.42
C ILE A 38 -7.69 -0.11 2.04
N ASP A 39 -8.03 0.74 3.02
CA ASP A 39 -9.34 0.65 3.67
C ASP A 39 -10.47 0.81 2.66
N ASP A 40 -10.35 1.79 1.79
CA ASP A 40 -11.39 2.04 0.78
C ASP A 40 -11.49 0.87 -0.19
N THR A 41 -10.35 0.39 -0.66
CA THR A 41 -10.31 -0.70 -1.62
C THR A 41 -10.87 -1.97 -1.03
N LEU A 42 -10.47 -2.29 0.20
CA LEU A 42 -10.92 -3.52 0.85
C LEU A 42 -12.39 -3.45 1.19
N SER A 43 -12.88 -2.29 1.61
CA SER A 43 -14.31 -2.14 1.86
C SER A 43 -15.11 -2.44 0.60
N PHE A 44 -14.65 -1.94 -0.53
CA PHE A 44 -15.30 -2.21 -1.80
C PHE A 44 -15.23 -3.70 -2.15
N VAL A 45 -14.03 -4.28 -2.03
CA VAL A 45 -13.82 -5.69 -2.38
C VAL A 45 -14.67 -6.59 -1.50
N PHE A 46 -14.64 -6.34 -0.19
CA PHE A 46 -15.39 -7.17 0.75
C PHE A 46 -16.88 -7.08 0.48
N SER A 47 -17.39 -5.88 0.25
CA SER A 47 -18.81 -5.68 -0.02
C SER A 47 -19.23 -6.38 -1.31
N ARG A 48 -18.40 -6.23 -2.35
CA ARG A 48 -18.73 -6.85 -3.64
C ARG A 48 -18.66 -8.37 -3.53
N CYS A 49 -17.66 -8.89 -2.85
CA CYS A 49 -17.57 -10.34 -2.67
C CYS A 49 -18.73 -10.87 -1.86
N TYR A 50 -19.10 -10.17 -0.81
CA TYR A 50 -20.23 -10.59 0.02
C TYR A 50 -21.52 -10.62 -0.78
N ALA A 51 -21.70 -9.63 -1.63
CA ALA A 51 -22.91 -9.58 -2.48
C ALA A 51 -22.99 -10.76 -3.43
N GLU A 52 -21.85 -11.34 -3.80
CA GLU A 52 -21.79 -12.48 -4.68
C GLU A 52 -21.76 -13.81 -3.92
N GLY A 53 -21.86 -13.77 -2.61
CA GLY A 53 -21.90 -14.98 -1.79
C GLY A 53 -20.56 -15.38 -1.20
N PHE A 54 -19.55 -14.52 -1.28
CA PHE A 54 -18.21 -14.83 -0.78
C PHE A 54 -17.92 -13.95 0.43
N ASP A 55 -18.05 -14.52 1.63
CA ASP A 55 -17.83 -13.78 2.87
C ASP A 55 -16.39 -13.95 3.33
N LEU A 56 -15.58 -12.94 3.05
CA LEU A 56 -14.15 -12.95 3.41
C LEU A 56 -13.91 -12.70 4.90
N THR A 57 -14.96 -12.36 5.65
CA THR A 57 -14.80 -12.12 7.09
C THR A 57 -14.96 -13.39 7.92
N GLU A 58 -15.24 -14.52 7.29
CA GLU A 58 -15.32 -15.78 8.01
C GLU A 58 -13.99 -16.15 8.66
N ASP A 59 -14.06 -16.84 9.80
CA ASP A 59 -12.86 -17.19 10.55
C ASP A 59 -11.84 -17.94 9.71
N ARG A 60 -12.31 -18.84 8.86
CA ARG A 60 -11.39 -19.65 8.05
C ARG A 60 -10.66 -18.81 7.01
N CYS A 61 -11.15 -17.60 6.73
CA CYS A 61 -10.53 -16.73 5.72
C CYS A 61 -9.58 -15.72 6.31
N VAL A 62 -9.48 -15.63 7.64
CA VAL A 62 -8.75 -14.55 8.30
C VAL A 62 -7.30 -14.48 7.83
N LYS A 63 -6.61 -15.63 7.82
CA LYS A 63 -5.18 -15.62 7.51
C LYS A 63 -4.93 -15.30 6.04
N THR A 64 -5.71 -15.89 5.15
CA THR A 64 -5.53 -15.63 3.73
C THR A 64 -5.95 -14.21 3.37
N THR A 65 -7.00 -13.70 4.03
CA THR A 65 -7.42 -12.33 3.81
C THR A 65 -6.35 -11.37 4.31
N ALA A 66 -5.76 -11.65 5.48
CA ALA A 66 -4.67 -10.82 5.99
C ALA A 66 -3.49 -10.81 5.02
N LEU A 67 -3.21 -11.95 4.40
CA LEU A 67 -2.13 -12.01 3.40
C LEU A 67 -2.44 -11.13 2.20
N VAL A 68 -3.69 -11.12 1.75
CA VAL A 68 -4.10 -10.25 0.65
C VAL A 68 -3.90 -8.79 1.03
N VAL A 69 -4.30 -8.41 2.24
CA VAL A 69 -4.13 -7.04 2.72
C VAL A 69 -2.65 -6.66 2.73
N GLU A 70 -1.80 -7.52 3.28
CA GLU A 70 -0.38 -7.22 3.35
C GLU A 70 0.27 -7.22 1.97
N SER A 71 -0.23 -8.05 1.07
CA SER A 71 0.29 -8.06 -0.30
C SER A 71 -0.04 -6.75 -1.00
N LEU A 72 -1.25 -6.25 -0.82
CA LEU A 72 -1.62 -4.96 -1.39
C LEU A 72 -0.79 -3.85 -0.77
N ARG A 73 -0.60 -3.90 0.55
CA ARG A 73 0.22 -2.90 1.22
C ARG A 73 1.65 -2.92 0.69
N ALA A 74 2.22 -4.11 0.53
CA ALA A 74 3.57 -4.26 0.00
C ALA A 74 3.68 -3.69 -1.40
N ALA A 75 2.68 -3.94 -2.24
CA ALA A 75 2.69 -3.43 -3.59
C ALA A 75 2.66 -1.90 -3.62
N LEU A 76 1.81 -1.31 -2.79
CA LEU A 76 1.71 0.15 -2.72
C LEU A 76 2.96 0.77 -2.12
N TYR A 77 3.52 0.13 -1.09
CA TYR A 77 4.79 0.60 -0.52
C TYR A 77 5.89 0.59 -1.57
N ASN A 78 5.89 -0.42 -2.45
CA ASN A 78 6.91 -0.52 -3.47
C ASN A 78 6.85 0.66 -4.44
N THR A 79 5.68 1.21 -4.69
CA THR A 79 5.54 2.37 -5.58
C THR A 79 6.16 3.62 -4.97
N CYS A 80 6.31 3.64 -3.66
CA CYS A 80 6.88 4.79 -2.95
C CYS A 80 8.28 4.52 -2.44
N ASN A 81 8.88 3.41 -2.81
CA ASN A 81 10.20 2.98 -2.35
C ASN A 81 10.24 2.81 -0.83
N ILE A 82 9.13 2.43 -0.24
CA ILE A 82 9.06 2.09 1.18
C ILE A 82 9.20 0.58 1.29
N LYS A 83 10.09 0.14 2.17
CA LYS A 83 10.38 -1.28 2.30
C LYS A 83 9.26 -2.03 3.01
N HIS A 84 9.07 -3.28 2.62
CA HIS A 84 8.10 -4.17 3.23
C HIS A 84 8.67 -5.58 3.18
N SER A 85 8.42 -6.36 4.23
CA SER A 85 8.97 -7.70 4.34
C SER A 85 8.53 -8.62 3.20
N LEU A 86 7.36 -8.39 2.64
CA LEU A 86 6.88 -9.23 1.56
C LEU A 86 7.57 -8.98 0.23
N HIS A 87 8.36 -7.92 0.12
CA HIS A 87 9.11 -7.69 -1.12
C HIS A 87 10.09 -8.83 -1.40
N ASP A 88 10.76 -9.30 -0.33
CA ASP A 88 11.69 -10.42 -0.48
C ASP A 88 10.95 -11.72 -0.78
N VAL A 89 9.82 -11.91 -0.12
CA VAL A 89 9.01 -13.11 -0.35
C VAL A 89 8.54 -13.16 -1.79
N ALA A 90 8.08 -12.02 -2.32
CA ALA A 90 7.65 -11.96 -3.72
C ALA A 90 8.80 -12.29 -4.66
N GLY A 91 10.00 -11.81 -4.32
CA GLY A 91 11.19 -12.12 -5.12
C GLY A 91 11.52 -13.58 -5.13
N GLN A 92 11.22 -14.28 -4.03
CA GLN A 92 11.44 -15.73 -3.97
C GLN A 92 10.39 -16.51 -4.72
N LEU A 93 9.15 -16.01 -4.73
CA LEU A 93 8.07 -16.69 -5.44
C LEU A 93 8.21 -16.55 -6.95
N PHE A 94 8.74 -15.43 -7.40
CA PHE A 94 8.91 -15.16 -8.82
C PHE A 94 10.39 -14.99 -9.11
N VAL A 95 11.04 -16.07 -9.50
CA VAL A 95 12.49 -16.07 -9.65
C VAL A 95 12.94 -15.34 -10.90
N ASN A 96 12.01 -14.94 -11.78
CA ASN A 96 12.40 -14.11 -12.89
C ASN A 96 11.32 -13.08 -13.18
N GLU A 97 11.79 -11.88 -13.56
CA GLU A 97 10.89 -10.74 -13.72
C GLU A 97 9.89 -10.93 -14.85
N ALA A 98 10.29 -11.64 -15.88
CA ALA A 98 9.38 -11.89 -17.00
C ALA A 98 8.18 -12.72 -16.54
N GLU A 99 8.44 -13.68 -15.67
CA GLU A 99 7.38 -14.52 -15.12
C GLU A 99 6.43 -13.70 -14.25
N ALA A 100 6.99 -12.84 -13.41
CA ALA A 100 6.18 -11.99 -12.55
C ALA A 100 5.34 -11.03 -13.38
N GLN A 101 5.93 -10.47 -14.42
CA GLN A 101 5.24 -9.55 -15.29
C GLN A 101 4.11 -10.26 -16.05
N ALA A 102 4.37 -11.48 -16.50
CA ALA A 102 3.34 -12.26 -17.21
C ALA A 102 2.15 -12.53 -16.30
N GLN A 103 2.40 -12.84 -15.02
CA GLN A 103 1.32 -13.05 -14.08
C GLN A 103 0.51 -11.79 -13.85
N THR A 104 1.20 -10.66 -13.71
CA THR A 104 0.55 -9.39 -13.51
C THR A 104 -0.34 -9.05 -14.70
N GLU A 105 0.17 -9.24 -15.90
CA GLU A 105 -0.59 -8.96 -17.11
C GLU A 105 -1.80 -9.87 -17.22
N ARG A 106 -1.65 -11.12 -16.82
CA ARG A 106 -2.77 -12.07 -16.86
C ARG A 106 -3.88 -11.64 -15.92
N ILE A 107 -3.52 -11.15 -14.74
CA ILE A 107 -4.50 -10.67 -13.78
C ILE A 107 -5.23 -9.44 -14.31
N MET A 108 -4.49 -8.53 -14.95
CA MET A 108 -5.09 -7.33 -15.51
C MET A 108 -6.01 -7.64 -16.66
N GLU A 109 -5.67 -8.65 -17.46
CA GLU A 109 -6.54 -9.07 -18.57
C GLU A 109 -7.83 -9.66 -18.06
N SER A 110 -7.77 -10.40 -16.96
CA SER A 110 -8.99 -11.02 -16.43
C SER A 110 -9.95 -10.00 -15.85
N ASP A 111 -9.48 -8.78 -15.60
CA ASP A 111 -10.34 -7.70 -15.15
C ASP A 111 -11.01 -6.96 -16.31
N ASP A 112 -10.70 -7.32 -17.53
CA ASP A 112 -11.26 -6.67 -18.69
C ASP A 112 -12.76 -6.96 -18.76
N PRO A 113 -13.61 -5.93 -18.75
CA PRO A 113 -15.05 -6.15 -18.80
C PRO A 113 -15.53 -6.80 -20.09
N ASP A 114 -14.74 -6.71 -21.15
CA ASP A 114 -15.11 -7.35 -22.40
C ASP A 114 -15.12 -8.84 -22.32
N ILE A 115 -14.43 -9.38 -21.35
CA ILE A 115 -14.39 -10.81 -21.14
C ILE A 115 -15.69 -11.31 -20.55
N ALA A 116 -16.35 -10.44 -19.81
CA ALA A 116 -17.59 -10.82 -19.12
C ALA A 116 -18.77 -11.05 -20.07
#